data_1634e1f13a9b2cdb4ffa06e9828c3f2b
#
_entry.id   1634e1f13a9b2cdb4ffa06e9828c3f2b
#
_cell.length_a   1.000
_cell.length_b   1.000
_cell.length_c   1.000
_cell.angle_alpha   90.00
_cell.angle_beta   90.00
_cell.angle_gamma   90.00
#
_symmetry.space_group_name_H-M   'P 1'
#
loop_
_entity.id
_entity.type
_entity.pdbx_description
1 polymer ?
#
loop_
_entity_poly.entity_id
_entity_poly.type
_entity_poly.pdbx_seq_one_letter_code
_entity_poly.pdbx_strand_id
1 'polypeptide(L)'
;MVIIMRWGAFILADNVEIMAIELGITADSSIKIVQSIGSVLHGVLMELVGTEYAGQLHETGLRPYSQYIYFNKEKGQYIWRLSAVTAEAVERILRPALDMPEKIFLKQKRGHIYIHDRTVMEETSYEALMAKFWSGEAEYTQAKLHCLTTTSFKVDQQYTIFPEAFRIYRYLLRQWNQFTTFEMMDSDELLAALETASFIRDYNLRMGMYGLEGIKIRGFRGQIVMQFKRNLVMQRILSLLTYYSQFTGLGIKTALGMGGVQSEVVQ
;
A
#
# COMPACT_ATOMS: atom_id res chain seq x y z
N MET A 1 -12.03 -14.32 23.80
CA MET A 1 -12.15 -13.46 22.60
C MET A 1 -12.99 -14.23 21.60
N VAL A 2 -14.25 -13.86 21.43
CA VAL A 2 -15.19 -14.57 20.54
C VAL A 2 -15.26 -13.80 19.24
N ILE A 3 -14.66 -14.34 18.18
CA ILE A 3 -14.87 -13.87 16.82
C ILE A 3 -16.21 -14.45 16.37
N ILE A 4 -17.27 -13.65 16.31
CA ILE A 4 -18.57 -14.11 15.78
C ILE A 4 -18.47 -14.06 14.25
N MET A 5 -18.13 -15.20 13.66
CA MET A 5 -18.28 -15.40 12.22
C MET A 5 -19.74 -15.75 11.91
N ARG A 6 -20.44 -14.87 11.20
CA ARG A 6 -21.67 -15.23 10.52
C ARG A 6 -21.34 -15.89 9.19
N TRP A 7 -21.43 -17.20 9.13
CA TRP A 7 -21.37 -17.97 7.89
C TRP A 7 -22.72 -17.87 7.18
N GLY A 8 -22.76 -17.21 6.07
CA GLY A 8 -23.85 -17.25 5.10
C GLY A 8 -23.24 -17.36 3.71
N ALA A 9 -23.24 -18.59 3.17
CA ALA A 9 -22.76 -18.86 1.83
C ALA A 9 -23.63 -18.14 0.79
N PHE A 10 -23.01 -17.22 0.04
CA PHE A 10 -23.42 -16.90 -1.30
C PHE A 10 -22.15 -16.77 -2.14
N ILE A 11 -21.92 -17.80 -2.96
CA ILE A 11 -20.99 -17.69 -4.10
C ILE A 11 -21.68 -16.75 -5.08
N LEU A 12 -21.32 -15.48 -5.06
CA LEU A 12 -21.64 -14.54 -6.11
C LEU A 12 -20.32 -14.12 -6.76
N ALA A 13 -20.39 -14.01 -8.10
CA ALA A 13 -19.34 -13.65 -9.02
C ALA A 13 -18.30 -12.68 -8.44
N ASP A 14 -17.04 -12.96 -8.72
CA ASP A 14 -15.80 -12.23 -8.44
C ASP A 14 -15.98 -10.75 -8.07
N ASN A 15 -16.30 -10.48 -6.81
CA ASN A 15 -16.34 -9.11 -6.32
C ASN A 15 -14.90 -8.70 -6.01
N VAL A 16 -14.25 -8.07 -6.98
CA VAL A 16 -12.91 -7.53 -6.83
C VAL A 16 -12.98 -6.28 -5.96
N GLU A 17 -12.55 -6.40 -4.70
CA GLU A 17 -12.50 -5.28 -3.76
C GLU A 17 -11.08 -4.70 -3.66
N ILE A 18 -10.08 -5.53 -3.92
CA ILE A 18 -8.67 -5.20 -3.79
C ILE A 18 -7.97 -5.54 -5.10
N MET A 19 -7.24 -4.58 -5.65
CA MET A 19 -6.51 -4.77 -6.91
C MET A 19 -5.17 -4.06 -6.87
N ALA A 20 -4.18 -4.63 -7.55
CA ALA A 20 -2.90 -4.01 -7.81
C ALA A 20 -2.53 -4.14 -9.27
N ILE A 21 -2.04 -3.05 -9.87
CA ILE A 21 -1.56 -2.99 -11.25
C ILE A 21 -0.16 -2.39 -11.32
N GLU A 22 0.56 -2.75 -12.36
CA GLU A 22 1.85 -2.15 -12.71
C GLU A 22 1.82 -1.62 -14.13
N LEU A 23 2.28 -0.39 -14.28
CA LEU A 23 2.45 0.29 -15.56
C LEU A 23 3.95 0.53 -15.79
N GLY A 24 4.51 -0.08 -16.84
CA GLY A 24 5.89 0.20 -17.27
C GLY A 24 5.95 1.58 -17.90
N ILE A 25 6.82 2.46 -17.39
CA ILE A 25 6.86 3.86 -17.82
C ILE A 25 8.25 4.32 -18.24
N THR A 26 8.28 5.20 -19.24
CA THR A 26 9.42 6.06 -19.58
C THR A 26 8.96 7.51 -19.63
N ALA A 27 9.89 8.43 -19.82
CA ALA A 27 9.58 9.86 -19.91
C ALA A 27 10.48 10.56 -20.93
N ASP A 28 10.08 11.76 -21.37
CA ASP A 28 10.94 12.65 -22.14
C ASP A 28 12.28 12.85 -21.42
N SER A 29 13.36 13.04 -22.17
CA SER A 29 14.72 13.21 -21.62
C SER A 29 14.87 14.40 -20.65
N SER A 30 13.98 15.37 -20.74
CA SER A 30 13.89 16.51 -19.83
C SER A 30 13.29 16.16 -18.46
N ILE A 31 12.63 15.00 -18.32
CA ILE A 31 11.96 14.58 -17.10
C ILE A 31 12.75 13.48 -16.40
N LYS A 32 13.31 13.80 -15.23
CA LYS A 32 13.92 12.79 -14.38
C LYS A 32 12.84 12.05 -13.59
N ILE A 33 12.72 10.75 -13.85
CA ILE A 33 11.83 9.90 -13.07
C ILE A 33 12.49 9.62 -11.71
N VAL A 34 11.88 10.13 -10.66
CA VAL A 34 12.26 9.93 -9.26
C VAL A 34 11.00 9.66 -8.45
N GLN A 35 11.12 9.12 -7.22
CA GLN A 35 9.94 8.79 -6.40
C GLN A 35 8.93 9.95 -6.23
N SER A 36 9.41 11.20 -6.17
CA SER A 36 8.54 12.37 -5.99
C SER A 36 7.71 12.74 -7.22
N ILE A 37 7.93 12.11 -8.38
CA ILE A 37 7.02 12.28 -9.53
C ILE A 37 5.63 11.70 -9.21
N GLY A 38 5.51 10.83 -8.19
CA GLY A 38 4.24 10.30 -7.70
C GLY A 38 3.23 11.40 -7.36
N SER A 39 3.68 12.55 -6.84
CA SER A 39 2.77 13.68 -6.59
C SER A 39 2.22 14.31 -7.88
N VAL A 40 3.00 14.30 -8.95
CA VAL A 40 2.56 14.77 -10.27
C VAL A 40 1.59 13.76 -10.91
N LEU A 41 1.91 12.46 -10.79
CA LEU A 41 1.05 11.38 -11.28
C LEU A 41 -0.26 11.26 -10.48
N HIS A 42 -0.26 11.65 -9.20
CA HIS A 42 -1.51 11.82 -8.45
C HIS A 42 -2.45 12.82 -9.14
N GLY A 43 -1.92 13.94 -9.63
CA GLY A 43 -2.72 14.90 -10.41
C GLY A 43 -3.32 14.28 -11.67
N VAL A 44 -2.58 13.42 -12.38
CA VAL A 44 -3.09 12.67 -13.54
C VAL A 44 -4.25 11.76 -13.12
N LEU A 45 -4.12 11.04 -11.99
CA LEU A 45 -5.21 10.21 -11.47
C LEU A 45 -6.45 11.04 -11.09
N MET A 46 -6.26 12.21 -10.49
CA MET A 46 -7.39 13.09 -10.13
C MET A 46 -8.11 13.66 -11.36
N GLU A 47 -7.39 13.94 -12.44
CA GLU A 47 -7.99 14.30 -13.72
C GLU A 47 -8.76 13.10 -14.34
N LEU A 48 -8.24 11.89 -14.19
CA LEU A 48 -8.85 10.66 -14.71
C LEU A 48 -10.20 10.33 -14.04
N VAL A 49 -10.25 10.44 -12.70
CA VAL A 49 -11.43 10.06 -11.91
C VAL A 49 -12.55 11.11 -11.91
N GLY A 50 -12.27 12.30 -12.43
CA GLY A 50 -13.21 13.41 -12.47
C GLY A 50 -13.36 14.16 -11.14
N THR A 51 -13.97 15.34 -11.19
CA THR A 51 -14.00 16.30 -10.08
C THR A 51 -14.79 15.84 -8.86
N GLU A 52 -15.89 15.09 -9.08
CA GLU A 52 -16.75 14.62 -8.00
C GLU A 52 -16.03 13.61 -7.11
N TYR A 53 -15.52 12.53 -7.69
CA TYR A 53 -14.81 11.50 -6.93
C TYR A 53 -13.47 12.00 -6.37
N ALA A 54 -12.77 12.86 -7.12
CA ALA A 54 -11.58 13.54 -6.60
C ALA A 54 -11.89 14.37 -5.35
N GLY A 55 -13.05 15.06 -5.31
CA GLY A 55 -13.54 15.79 -4.14
C GLY A 55 -13.73 14.87 -2.94
N GLN A 56 -14.44 13.76 -3.12
CA GLN A 56 -14.65 12.75 -2.06
C GLN A 56 -13.32 12.19 -1.52
N LEU A 57 -12.37 11.90 -2.42
CA LEU A 57 -11.04 11.46 -2.02
C LEU A 57 -10.27 12.52 -1.22
N HIS A 58 -10.52 13.79 -1.41
CA HIS A 58 -9.88 14.87 -0.63
C HIS A 58 -10.44 15.00 0.79
N GLU A 59 -11.70 14.69 1.01
CA GLU A 59 -12.35 14.78 2.33
C GLU A 59 -11.95 13.65 3.28
N THR A 60 -11.58 12.48 2.76
CA THR A 60 -11.24 11.32 3.58
C THR A 60 -9.82 11.40 4.15
N GLY A 61 -9.64 11.03 5.42
CA GLY A 61 -8.32 11.00 6.08
C GLY A 61 -7.41 9.90 5.52
N LEU A 62 -7.94 8.68 5.39
CA LEU A 62 -7.27 7.55 4.74
C LEU A 62 -7.77 7.43 3.30
N ARG A 63 -6.88 7.07 2.38
CA ARG A 63 -7.22 6.91 0.97
C ARG A 63 -7.44 5.43 0.65
N PRO A 64 -8.47 5.09 -0.16
CA PRO A 64 -8.72 3.71 -0.58
C PRO A 64 -7.75 3.22 -1.66
N TYR A 65 -6.70 3.96 -1.95
CA TYR A 65 -5.69 3.60 -2.93
C TYR A 65 -4.30 4.11 -2.52
N SER A 66 -3.30 3.47 -3.08
CA SER A 66 -1.91 3.87 -2.99
C SER A 66 -1.24 3.85 -4.35
N GLN A 67 -0.15 4.60 -4.51
CA GLN A 67 0.68 4.55 -5.69
C GLN A 67 2.14 4.82 -5.36
N TYR A 68 3.04 4.31 -6.18
CA TYR A 68 4.45 4.65 -6.09
C TYR A 68 5.20 4.31 -7.37
N ILE A 69 6.37 4.91 -7.53
CA ILE A 69 7.26 4.64 -8.64
C ILE A 69 8.56 4.03 -8.13
N TYR A 70 9.00 2.97 -8.77
CA TYR A 70 10.28 2.33 -8.50
C TYR A 70 10.96 1.89 -9.78
N PHE A 71 12.27 1.65 -9.72
CA PHE A 71 13.01 1.07 -10.83
C PHE A 71 13.10 -0.44 -10.65
N ASN A 72 12.50 -1.18 -11.59
CA ASN A 72 12.60 -2.63 -11.63
C ASN A 72 13.92 -2.99 -12.34
N LYS A 73 14.86 -3.56 -11.59
CA LYS A 73 16.19 -3.90 -12.11
C LYS A 73 16.17 -5.06 -13.12
N GLU A 74 15.26 -6.01 -12.94
CA GLU A 74 15.13 -7.18 -13.80
C GLU A 74 14.58 -6.79 -15.17
N LYS A 75 13.57 -5.92 -15.19
CA LYS A 75 12.95 -5.39 -16.41
C LYS A 75 13.73 -4.21 -17.01
N GLY A 76 14.67 -3.61 -16.27
CA GLY A 76 15.44 -2.45 -16.70
C GLY A 76 14.61 -1.18 -16.93
N GLN A 77 13.44 -1.07 -16.27
CA GLN A 77 12.49 0.03 -16.50
C GLN A 77 11.88 0.57 -15.19
N TYR A 78 11.34 1.80 -15.27
CA TYR A 78 10.53 2.33 -14.18
C TYR A 78 9.13 1.74 -14.22
N ILE A 79 8.62 1.42 -13.05
CA ILE A 79 7.28 0.92 -12.83
C ILE A 79 6.49 1.94 -12.02
N TRP A 80 5.32 2.29 -12.51
CA TRP A 80 4.30 3.00 -11.75
C TRP A 80 3.31 1.96 -11.23
N ARG A 81 3.37 1.66 -9.94
CA ARG A 81 2.45 0.74 -9.28
C ARG A 81 1.30 1.52 -8.68
N LEU A 82 0.10 1.02 -8.89
CA LEU A 82 -1.16 1.48 -8.31
C LEU A 82 -1.83 0.32 -7.60
N SER A 83 -2.47 0.60 -6.48
CA SER A 83 -3.27 -0.40 -5.76
C SER A 83 -4.49 0.27 -5.16
N ALA A 84 -5.62 -0.45 -5.10
CA ALA A 84 -6.86 -0.02 -4.49
C ALA A 84 -7.35 -1.08 -3.50
N VAL A 85 -8.09 -0.64 -2.48
CA VAL A 85 -8.59 -1.48 -1.40
C VAL A 85 -10.11 -1.35 -1.19
N THR A 86 -10.81 -0.83 -2.17
CA THR A 86 -12.28 -0.85 -2.24
C THR A 86 -12.72 -1.10 -3.67
N ALA A 87 -13.86 -1.77 -3.86
CA ALA A 87 -14.42 -2.01 -5.18
C ALA A 87 -14.63 -0.71 -5.96
N GLU A 88 -15.09 0.35 -5.29
CA GLU A 88 -15.26 1.67 -5.94
C GLU A 88 -13.94 2.24 -6.44
N ALA A 89 -12.86 2.16 -5.65
CA ALA A 89 -11.55 2.64 -6.08
C ALA A 89 -10.94 1.77 -7.20
N VAL A 90 -11.21 0.46 -7.20
CA VAL A 90 -10.85 -0.43 -8.31
C VAL A 90 -11.52 0.06 -9.60
N GLU A 91 -12.83 0.26 -9.59
CA GLU A 91 -13.60 0.64 -10.78
C GLU A 91 -13.32 2.09 -11.23
N ARG A 92 -13.12 3.02 -10.29
CA ARG A 92 -12.95 4.44 -10.62
C ARG A 92 -11.50 4.88 -10.87
N ILE A 93 -10.51 4.14 -10.34
CA ILE A 93 -9.09 4.50 -10.47
C ILE A 93 -8.32 3.46 -11.27
N LEU A 94 -8.33 2.18 -10.86
CA LEU A 94 -7.41 1.20 -11.43
C LEU A 94 -7.83 0.73 -12.81
N ARG A 95 -9.11 0.40 -13.02
CA ARG A 95 -9.61 0.00 -14.33
C ARG A 95 -9.41 1.12 -15.37
N PRO A 96 -9.79 2.39 -15.12
CA PRO A 96 -9.49 3.46 -16.05
C PRO A 96 -7.98 3.72 -16.24
N ALA A 97 -7.16 3.46 -15.21
CA ALA A 97 -5.71 3.59 -15.33
C ALA A 97 -5.10 2.56 -16.31
N LEU A 98 -5.69 1.37 -16.43
CA LEU A 98 -5.29 0.38 -17.45
C LEU A 98 -5.61 0.85 -18.87
N ASP A 99 -6.62 1.71 -19.04
CA ASP A 99 -7.06 2.22 -20.35
C ASP A 99 -6.49 3.61 -20.67
N MET A 100 -5.61 4.15 -19.84
CA MET A 100 -4.96 5.44 -20.10
C MET A 100 -4.25 5.45 -21.47
N PRO A 101 -4.17 6.62 -22.14
CA PRO A 101 -3.36 6.76 -23.35
C PRO A 101 -1.90 6.36 -23.11
N GLU A 102 -1.23 5.82 -24.12
CA GLU A 102 0.19 5.51 -24.04
C GLU A 102 1.06 6.76 -23.77
N LYS A 103 0.60 7.94 -24.16
CA LYS A 103 1.31 9.19 -24.01
C LYS A 103 0.50 10.17 -23.15
N ILE A 104 1.05 10.58 -22.01
CA ILE A 104 0.41 11.47 -21.04
C ILE A 104 1.25 12.72 -20.86
N PHE A 105 0.65 13.89 -21.07
CA PHE A 105 1.31 15.18 -20.85
C PHE A 105 1.27 15.59 -19.37
N LEU A 106 2.43 15.78 -18.78
CA LEU A 106 2.58 16.26 -17.41
C LEU A 106 2.70 17.80 -17.39
N LYS A 107 1.60 18.49 -17.10
CA LYS A 107 1.55 19.98 -17.09
C LYS A 107 2.64 20.61 -16.22
N GLN A 108 2.85 20.06 -15.01
CA GLN A 108 3.86 20.57 -14.06
C GLN A 108 5.30 20.34 -14.52
N LYS A 109 5.55 19.37 -15.40
CA LYS A 109 6.88 19.03 -15.93
C LYS A 109 7.09 19.53 -17.36
N ARG A 110 6.06 20.05 -18.03
CA ARG A 110 6.06 20.50 -19.43
C ARG A 110 6.65 19.44 -20.38
N GLY A 111 6.27 18.17 -20.18
CA GLY A 111 6.74 17.05 -20.98
C GLY A 111 5.87 15.82 -20.78
N HIS A 112 6.24 14.70 -21.39
CA HIS A 112 5.41 13.50 -21.41
C HIS A 112 6.03 12.35 -20.63
N ILE A 113 5.15 11.50 -20.11
CA ILE A 113 5.45 10.11 -19.78
C ILE A 113 4.81 9.20 -20.83
N TYR A 114 5.39 8.02 -20.99
CA TYR A 114 4.91 6.99 -21.90
C TYR A 114 4.69 5.71 -21.14
N ILE A 115 3.50 5.09 -21.32
CA ILE A 115 3.13 3.81 -20.72
C ILE A 115 3.33 2.73 -21.79
N HIS A 116 4.19 1.75 -21.52
CA HIS A 116 4.51 0.67 -22.47
C HIS A 116 3.85 -0.65 -22.09
N ASP A 117 3.85 -0.97 -20.79
CA ASP A 117 3.32 -2.22 -20.26
C ASP A 117 2.21 -1.95 -19.28
N ARG A 118 1.20 -2.81 -19.27
CA ARG A 118 0.10 -2.81 -18.33
C ARG A 118 -0.13 -4.21 -17.81
N THR A 119 0.04 -4.41 -16.52
CA THR A 119 -0.09 -5.73 -15.90
C THR A 119 -0.97 -5.64 -14.68
N VAL A 120 -2.00 -6.48 -14.65
CA VAL A 120 -2.75 -6.75 -13.41
C VAL A 120 -1.90 -7.71 -12.58
N MET A 121 -1.48 -7.27 -11.40
CA MET A 121 -0.62 -8.04 -10.52
C MET A 121 -1.43 -8.96 -9.60
N GLU A 122 -2.55 -8.46 -9.12
CA GLU A 122 -3.44 -9.19 -8.22
C GLU A 122 -4.83 -8.58 -8.23
N GLU A 123 -5.85 -9.42 -8.26
CA GLU A 123 -7.25 -9.12 -7.99
C GLU A 123 -7.73 -10.06 -6.90
N THR A 124 -8.34 -9.52 -5.84
CA THR A 124 -8.79 -10.31 -4.69
C THR A 124 -9.91 -9.61 -3.93
N SER A 125 -10.45 -10.28 -2.91
CA SER A 125 -11.43 -9.72 -1.98
C SER A 125 -10.92 -9.83 -0.54
N TYR A 126 -11.56 -9.11 0.38
CA TYR A 126 -11.27 -9.23 1.80
C TYR A 126 -11.54 -10.65 2.33
N GLU A 127 -12.61 -11.30 1.84
CA GLU A 127 -12.91 -12.69 2.19
C GLU A 127 -11.79 -13.63 1.73
N ALA A 128 -11.31 -13.47 0.49
CA ALA A 128 -10.22 -14.28 -0.04
C ALA A 128 -8.91 -14.07 0.75
N LEU A 129 -8.59 -12.84 1.14
CA LEU A 129 -7.45 -12.56 2.00
C LEU A 129 -7.60 -13.20 3.39
N MET A 130 -8.79 -13.10 3.98
CA MET A 130 -9.07 -13.79 5.24
C MET A 130 -8.88 -15.29 5.09
N ALA A 131 -9.47 -15.91 4.07
CA ALA A 131 -9.33 -17.32 3.81
C ALA A 131 -7.86 -17.76 3.65
N LYS A 132 -7.06 -16.97 2.92
CA LYS A 132 -5.64 -17.24 2.70
C LYS A 132 -4.84 -17.39 3.99
N PHE A 133 -5.13 -16.60 5.02
CA PHE A 133 -4.38 -16.61 6.28
C PHE A 133 -5.06 -17.41 7.41
N TRP A 134 -6.36 -17.72 7.28
CA TRP A 134 -7.10 -18.51 8.28
C TRP A 134 -7.33 -19.97 7.89
N SER A 135 -7.22 -20.33 6.60
CA SER A 135 -7.32 -21.72 6.18
C SER A 135 -5.97 -22.46 6.36
N GLY A 136 -6.03 -23.65 6.92
CA GLY A 136 -4.88 -24.53 7.08
C GLY A 136 -4.11 -24.40 8.39
N GLU A 137 -3.04 -25.21 8.50
CA GLU A 137 -2.18 -25.31 9.69
C GLU A 137 -0.90 -24.45 9.57
N ALA A 138 -0.81 -23.59 8.55
CA ALA A 138 0.38 -22.81 8.31
C ALA A 138 0.70 -21.87 9.48
N GLU A 139 1.90 -22.01 10.02
CA GLU A 139 2.48 -21.08 10.99
C GLU A 139 3.35 -20.05 10.24
N TYR A 140 3.03 -18.79 10.39
CA TYR A 140 3.81 -17.70 9.84
C TYR A 140 4.72 -17.13 10.92
N THR A 141 6.00 -17.29 10.76
CA THR A 141 6.97 -16.88 11.81
C THR A 141 7.66 -15.57 11.53
N GLN A 142 7.72 -15.17 10.27
CA GLN A 142 8.41 -13.98 9.83
C GLN A 142 7.69 -13.29 8.67
N ALA A 143 8.00 -12.02 8.49
CA ALA A 143 7.65 -11.30 7.28
C ALA A 143 8.75 -10.30 6.91
N LYS A 144 8.86 -10.02 5.60
CA LYS A 144 9.78 -8.99 5.08
C LYS A 144 8.96 -7.87 4.47
N LEU A 145 9.36 -6.65 4.77
CA LEU A 145 8.82 -5.43 4.20
C LEU A 145 9.92 -4.72 3.41
N HIS A 146 9.75 -4.59 2.11
CA HIS A 146 10.66 -3.85 1.23
C HIS A 146 10.08 -2.46 0.97
N CYS A 147 10.53 -1.46 1.73
CA CYS A 147 10.15 -0.06 1.54
C CYS A 147 10.89 0.51 0.33
N LEU A 148 10.22 0.52 -0.82
CA LEU A 148 10.78 0.94 -2.11
C LEU A 148 10.85 2.46 -2.25
N THR A 149 9.92 3.18 -1.63
CA THR A 149 9.93 4.64 -1.56
C THR A 149 10.04 5.13 -0.13
N THR A 150 10.31 6.41 0.05
CA THR A 150 10.44 7.00 1.39
C THR A 150 9.18 6.75 2.20
N THR A 151 9.34 6.05 3.30
CA THR A 151 8.27 5.69 4.24
C THR A 151 8.45 6.48 5.52
N SER A 152 7.38 7.04 6.04
CA SER A 152 7.37 7.81 7.28
C SER A 152 6.01 7.77 7.95
N PHE A 153 6.00 7.94 9.26
CA PHE A 153 4.78 8.18 10.03
C PHE A 153 4.84 9.59 10.64
N LYS A 154 3.70 10.17 10.93
CA LYS A 154 3.65 11.48 11.60
C LYS A 154 3.24 11.29 13.05
N VAL A 155 4.10 11.73 13.97
CA VAL A 155 3.91 11.65 15.41
C VAL A 155 4.23 13.01 16.01
N ASP A 156 3.33 13.57 16.77
CA ASP A 156 3.50 14.87 17.43
C ASP A 156 4.06 15.95 16.50
N GLN A 157 3.47 16.02 15.30
CA GLN A 157 3.87 16.92 14.19
C GLN A 157 5.26 16.63 13.60
N GLN A 158 5.97 15.58 14.02
CA GLN A 158 7.27 15.19 13.51
C GLN A 158 7.17 13.98 12.57
N TYR A 159 8.08 13.91 11.60
CA TYR A 159 8.21 12.77 10.69
C TYR A 159 9.19 11.75 11.26
N THR A 160 8.77 10.49 11.36
CA THR A 160 9.64 9.41 11.83
C THR A 160 10.63 9.01 10.73
N ILE A 161 11.89 8.80 11.12
CA ILE A 161 12.97 8.39 10.22
C ILE A 161 13.40 6.94 10.42
N PHE A 162 12.76 6.25 11.37
CA PHE A 162 13.02 4.85 11.71
C PHE A 162 11.71 4.10 11.91
N PRO A 163 11.60 2.82 11.49
CA PRO A 163 10.40 2.03 11.69
C PRO A 163 10.26 1.56 13.14
N GLU A 164 9.02 1.47 13.58
CA GLU A 164 8.61 0.84 14.82
C GLU A 164 7.51 -0.19 14.50
N ALA A 165 7.63 -1.42 14.98
CA ALA A 165 6.67 -2.50 14.72
C ALA A 165 5.24 -2.08 15.09
N PHE A 166 5.09 -1.48 16.26
CA PHE A 166 3.80 -0.97 16.74
C PHE A 166 3.15 0.03 15.76
N ARG A 167 3.92 0.99 15.24
CA ARG A 167 3.39 2.00 14.31
C ARG A 167 2.98 1.40 12.97
N ILE A 168 3.73 0.42 12.49
CA ILE A 168 3.42 -0.31 11.27
C ILE A 168 2.07 -1.02 11.44
N TYR A 169 1.91 -1.84 12.48
CA TYR A 169 0.69 -2.63 12.65
C TYR A 169 -0.51 -1.80 13.08
N ARG A 170 -0.33 -0.75 13.88
CA ARG A 170 -1.39 0.21 14.18
C ARG A 170 -1.91 0.90 12.92
N TYR A 171 -1.02 1.32 12.02
CA TYR A 171 -1.40 1.92 10.75
C TYR A 171 -2.17 0.92 9.88
N LEU A 172 -1.67 -0.31 9.74
CA LEU A 172 -2.29 -1.34 8.91
C LEU A 172 -3.65 -1.79 9.45
N LEU A 173 -3.79 -1.92 10.76
CA LEU A 173 -5.07 -2.23 11.40
C LEU A 173 -6.11 -1.13 11.12
N ARG A 174 -5.71 0.15 11.22
CA ARG A 174 -6.61 1.27 10.88
C ARG A 174 -6.99 1.27 9.41
N GLN A 175 -6.08 0.97 8.50
CA GLN A 175 -6.37 0.82 7.07
C GLN A 175 -7.35 -0.33 6.83
N TRP A 176 -7.13 -1.47 7.47
CA TRP A 176 -8.02 -2.61 7.39
C TRP A 176 -9.44 -2.24 7.85
N ASN A 177 -9.58 -1.75 9.07
CA ASN A 177 -10.90 -1.44 9.65
C ASN A 177 -11.65 -0.31 8.91
N GLN A 178 -10.92 0.60 8.25
CA GLN A 178 -11.55 1.68 7.48
C GLN A 178 -12.24 1.18 6.22
N PHE A 179 -11.72 0.11 5.59
CA PHE A 179 -12.12 -0.25 4.22
C PHE A 179 -12.77 -1.63 4.10
N THR A 180 -12.79 -2.44 5.14
CA THR A 180 -13.41 -3.77 5.16
C THR A 180 -14.67 -3.82 6.00
N THR A 181 -15.54 -4.77 5.66
CA THR A 181 -16.66 -5.19 6.52
C THR A 181 -16.23 -6.24 7.57
N PHE A 182 -15.03 -6.82 7.46
CA PHE A 182 -14.44 -7.77 8.42
C PHE A 182 -13.60 -7.01 9.45
N GLU A 183 -14.25 -6.14 10.22
CA GLU A 183 -13.56 -5.32 11.22
C GLU A 183 -12.87 -6.18 12.27
N MET A 184 -11.62 -5.83 12.57
CA MET A 184 -10.92 -6.31 13.76
C MET A 184 -11.17 -5.30 14.87
N MET A 185 -11.27 -5.77 16.13
CA MET A 185 -11.41 -4.87 17.26
C MET A 185 -10.22 -3.89 17.32
N ASP A 186 -10.47 -2.60 17.06
CA ASP A 186 -9.48 -1.54 17.29
C ASP A 186 -9.50 -1.17 18.78
N SER A 187 -9.02 -2.11 19.61
CA SER A 187 -8.92 -1.93 21.05
C SER A 187 -7.46 -1.78 21.47
N ASP A 188 -7.24 -1.09 22.56
CA ASP A 188 -5.91 -0.95 23.16
C ASP A 188 -5.30 -2.34 23.49
N GLU A 189 -6.15 -3.32 23.85
CA GLU A 189 -5.74 -4.69 24.15
C GLU A 189 -5.22 -5.39 22.89
N LEU A 190 -5.90 -5.25 21.73
CA LEU A 190 -5.41 -5.84 20.48
C LEU A 190 -4.11 -5.15 20.03
N LEU A 191 -4.03 -3.83 20.11
CA LEU A 191 -2.82 -3.10 19.77
C LEU A 191 -1.63 -3.51 20.65
N ALA A 192 -1.83 -3.66 21.96
CA ALA A 192 -0.81 -4.15 22.88
C ALA A 192 -0.42 -5.61 22.58
N ALA A 193 -1.38 -6.44 22.18
CA ALA A 193 -1.12 -7.82 21.78
C ALA A 193 -0.29 -7.88 20.48
N LEU A 194 -0.58 -7.07 19.48
CA LEU A 194 0.19 -6.97 18.23
C LEU A 194 1.61 -6.46 18.48
N GLU A 195 1.77 -5.45 19.35
CA GLU A 195 3.08 -4.94 19.76
C GLU A 195 3.90 -6.01 20.49
N THR A 196 3.26 -6.73 21.41
CA THR A 196 3.93 -7.80 22.16
C THR A 196 4.28 -8.99 21.29
N ALA A 197 3.46 -9.29 20.27
CA ALA A 197 3.60 -10.47 19.41
C ALA A 197 4.58 -10.27 18.25
N SER A 198 5.05 -9.04 17.99
CA SER A 198 5.90 -8.72 16.85
C SER A 198 7.08 -7.84 17.24
N PHE A 199 8.23 -8.02 16.58
CA PHE A 199 9.37 -7.13 16.71
C PHE A 199 10.20 -7.12 15.42
N ILE A 200 10.96 -6.07 15.23
CA ILE A 200 11.93 -5.98 14.14
C ILE A 200 13.15 -6.83 14.52
N ARG A 201 13.35 -7.92 13.78
CA ARG A 201 14.48 -8.85 13.99
C ARG A 201 15.75 -8.37 13.31
N ASP A 202 15.60 -7.83 12.09
CA ASP A 202 16.71 -7.40 11.26
C ASP A 202 16.26 -6.29 10.31
N TYR A 203 17.21 -5.48 9.84
CA TYR A 203 16.92 -4.44 8.85
C TYR A 203 18.16 -4.08 8.03
N ASN A 204 17.90 -3.64 6.80
CA ASN A 204 18.87 -2.96 5.95
C ASN A 204 18.22 -1.67 5.45
N LEU A 205 18.40 -0.59 6.19
CA LEU A 205 17.72 0.67 5.97
C LEU A 205 18.69 1.81 5.68
N ARG A 206 18.17 2.77 4.91
CA ARG A 206 18.82 4.06 4.70
C ARG A 206 17.79 5.18 4.85
N MET A 207 18.25 6.36 5.20
CA MET A 207 17.39 7.54 5.25
C MET A 207 16.90 7.85 3.84
N GLY A 208 15.58 8.03 3.71
CA GLY A 208 14.91 8.51 2.51
C GLY A 208 14.53 9.98 2.64
N MET A 209 14.43 10.68 1.52
CA MET A 209 13.92 12.03 1.46
C MET A 209 12.92 12.13 0.31
N TYR A 210 11.73 12.63 0.61
CA TYR A 210 10.67 12.87 -0.37
C TYR A 210 10.37 14.35 -0.50
N GLY A 211 10.51 14.90 -1.71
CA GLY A 211 10.17 16.29 -2.00
C GLY A 211 8.69 16.40 -2.37
N LEU A 212 7.95 17.26 -1.70
CA LEU A 212 6.54 17.51 -1.98
C LEU A 212 6.26 19.00 -1.79
N GLU A 213 5.86 19.70 -2.87
CA GLU A 213 5.42 21.10 -2.82
C GLU A 213 6.35 22.03 -2.01
N GLY A 214 7.64 21.89 -2.26
CA GLY A 214 8.68 22.71 -1.60
C GLY A 214 9.13 22.23 -0.23
N ILE A 215 8.45 21.26 0.38
CA ILE A 215 8.89 20.64 1.65
C ILE A 215 9.66 19.34 1.39
N LYS A 216 10.56 19.01 2.32
CA LYS A 216 11.30 17.75 2.31
C LYS A 216 10.87 16.89 3.48
N ILE A 217 10.22 15.77 3.18
CA ILE A 217 9.79 14.79 4.18
C ILE A 217 10.88 13.73 4.31
N ARG A 218 11.39 13.57 5.52
CA ARG A 218 12.36 12.52 5.85
C ARG A 218 11.64 11.23 6.25
N GLY A 219 12.29 10.11 6.03
CA GLY A 219 11.78 8.80 6.38
C GLY A 219 12.85 7.74 6.14
N PHE A 220 12.45 6.49 6.07
CA PHE A 220 13.33 5.35 5.80
C PHE A 220 12.98 4.66 4.48
N ARG A 221 13.95 3.94 3.92
CA ARG A 221 13.83 3.06 2.76
C ARG A 221 14.69 1.83 2.97
N GLY A 222 14.29 0.72 2.42
CA GLY A 222 15.05 -0.53 2.47
C GLY A 222 14.23 -1.67 3.04
N GLN A 223 14.89 -2.67 3.59
CA GLN A 223 14.27 -3.89 4.07
C GLN A 223 14.14 -3.89 5.59
N ILE A 224 13.01 -4.41 6.07
CA ILE A 224 12.73 -4.71 7.47
C ILE A 224 12.33 -6.19 7.52
N VAL A 225 12.90 -6.93 8.45
CA VAL A 225 12.48 -8.31 8.76
C VAL A 225 11.74 -8.29 10.09
N MET A 226 10.48 -8.64 10.03
CA MET A 226 9.61 -8.78 11.20
C MET A 226 9.66 -10.24 11.68
N GLN A 227 9.75 -10.42 13.00
CA GLN A 227 9.61 -11.72 13.66
C GLN A 227 8.32 -11.74 14.46
N PHE A 228 7.58 -12.86 14.38
CA PHE A 228 6.35 -13.07 15.13
C PHE A 228 6.57 -14.11 16.23
N LYS A 229 6.06 -13.82 17.43
CA LYS A 229 6.11 -14.76 18.54
C LYS A 229 5.09 -15.89 18.34
N ARG A 230 5.31 -17.02 19.01
CA ARG A 230 4.41 -18.17 18.94
C ARG A 230 3.05 -17.85 19.57
N ASN A 231 2.12 -17.45 18.73
CA ASN A 231 0.71 -17.31 18.98
C ASN A 231 0.01 -17.36 17.62
N LEU A 232 -0.61 -18.47 17.28
CA LEU A 232 -1.16 -18.71 15.95
C LEU A 232 -2.15 -17.64 15.49
N VAL A 233 -3.01 -17.14 16.39
CA VAL A 233 -3.97 -16.09 16.05
C VAL A 233 -3.25 -14.78 15.72
N MET A 234 -2.27 -14.38 16.54
CA MET A 234 -1.49 -13.15 16.29
C MET A 234 -0.62 -13.29 15.04
N GLN A 235 -0.01 -14.44 14.80
CA GLN A 235 0.75 -14.71 13.57
C GLN A 235 -0.12 -14.53 12.32
N ARG A 236 -1.34 -15.04 12.32
CA ARG A 236 -2.29 -14.88 11.21
C ARG A 236 -2.68 -13.43 10.99
N ILE A 237 -3.01 -12.70 12.05
CA ILE A 237 -3.34 -11.27 11.96
C ILE A 237 -2.15 -10.46 11.45
N LEU A 238 -0.96 -10.65 12.03
CA LEU A 238 0.25 -9.94 11.64
C LEU A 238 0.63 -10.23 10.18
N SER A 239 0.48 -11.48 9.74
CA SER A 239 0.75 -11.90 8.37
C SER A 239 -0.23 -11.31 7.36
N LEU A 240 -1.53 -11.36 7.69
CA LEU A 240 -2.57 -10.72 6.88
C LEU A 240 -2.31 -9.22 6.73
N LEU A 241 -2.09 -8.50 7.82
CA LEU A 241 -1.82 -7.06 7.80
C LEU A 241 -0.52 -6.74 7.05
N THR A 242 0.52 -7.56 7.22
CA THR A 242 1.77 -7.38 6.47
C THR A 242 1.54 -7.58 4.97
N TYR A 243 0.83 -8.63 4.58
CA TYR A 243 0.48 -8.86 3.18
C TYR A 243 -0.38 -7.73 2.60
N TYR A 244 -1.36 -7.26 3.36
CA TYR A 244 -2.24 -6.16 2.98
C TYR A 244 -1.50 -4.84 2.74
N SER A 245 -0.33 -4.65 3.38
CA SER A 245 0.49 -3.45 3.23
C SER A 245 0.89 -3.15 1.78
N GLN A 246 1.02 -4.16 0.92
CA GLN A 246 1.39 -3.97 -0.49
C GLN A 246 0.30 -3.27 -1.32
N PHE A 247 -0.93 -3.23 -0.81
CA PHE A 247 -2.06 -2.53 -1.44
C PHE A 247 -2.27 -1.13 -0.85
N THR A 248 -2.09 -0.97 0.46
CA THR A 248 -2.28 0.32 1.15
C THR A 248 -1.05 1.22 1.12
N GLY A 249 0.14 0.62 0.91
CA GLY A 249 1.40 1.25 1.27
C GLY A 249 1.56 1.35 2.79
N LEU A 250 2.61 2.03 3.25
CA LEU A 250 2.93 2.22 4.67
C LEU A 250 3.11 3.70 5.03
N GLY A 251 2.38 4.16 6.04
CA GLY A 251 2.55 5.47 6.63
C GLY A 251 1.85 6.58 5.86
N ILE A 252 2.45 7.76 5.84
CA ILE A 252 1.83 8.97 5.29
C ILE A 252 1.97 9.08 3.77
N LYS A 253 0.99 9.76 3.13
CA LYS A 253 1.03 10.20 1.72
C LYS A 253 1.24 9.06 0.71
N THR A 254 0.66 7.89 0.99
CA THR A 254 0.75 6.72 0.11
C THR A 254 0.09 6.95 -1.25
N ALA A 255 -0.96 7.77 -1.32
CA ALA A 255 -1.56 8.20 -2.57
C ALA A 255 -0.70 9.20 -3.38
N LEU A 256 0.33 9.78 -2.77
CA LEU A 256 1.25 10.72 -3.43
C LEU A 256 2.61 10.11 -3.80
N GLY A 257 2.80 8.80 -3.56
CA GLY A 257 4.02 8.07 -3.95
C GLY A 257 5.00 7.79 -2.81
N MET A 258 4.69 8.17 -1.57
CA MET A 258 5.42 7.72 -0.38
C MET A 258 4.94 6.34 0.06
N GLY A 259 5.71 5.68 0.92
CA GLY A 259 5.29 4.45 1.59
C GLY A 259 5.08 3.25 0.66
N GLY A 260 5.59 3.30 -0.57
CA GLY A 260 5.53 2.17 -1.48
C GLY A 260 6.28 0.96 -0.90
N VAL A 261 5.58 -0.15 -0.72
CA VAL A 261 6.10 -1.35 -0.07
C VAL A 261 5.71 -2.61 -0.84
N GLN A 262 6.61 -3.57 -0.86
CA GLN A 262 6.34 -4.96 -1.21
C GLN A 262 6.55 -5.81 0.04
N SER A 263 5.71 -6.81 0.23
CA SER A 263 5.76 -7.69 1.40
C SER A 263 5.93 -9.16 1.00
N GLU A 264 6.64 -9.89 1.85
CA GLU A 264 6.80 -11.33 1.78
C GLU A 264 6.50 -11.91 3.15
N VAL A 265 5.58 -12.85 3.24
CA VAL A 265 5.25 -13.57 4.48
C VAL A 265 5.87 -14.95 4.41
N VAL A 266 6.62 -15.32 5.44
CA VAL A 266 7.39 -16.57 5.50
C VAL A 266 6.78 -17.52 6.52
N GLN A 267 6.52 -18.75 6.06
CA GLN A 267 6.09 -19.87 6.91
C GLN A 267 7.25 -20.45 7.70
#